data_34d4a1c7e7ea01cc573d1e8b0cab4ca5
#
_entry.id   34d4a1c7e7ea01cc573d1e8b0cab4ca5
#
_cell.length_a   1.000
_cell.length_b   1.000
_cell.length_c   1.000
_cell.angle_alpha   90.00
_cell.angle_beta   90.00
_cell.angle_gamma   90.00
#
_symmetry.space_group_name_H-M   'P 1'
#
loop_
_entity.id
_entity.type
_entity.pdbx_description
1 polymer ?
#
loop_
_entity_poly.entity_id
_entity_poly.type
_entity_poly.pdbx_seq_one_letter_code
_entity_poly.pdbx_strand_id
1 'polypeptide(L)'
;MYKRQIERCREILKDETTAILGYGPQGKGQGLNMRDQGFKVIIGLRKGRSWDRALEDGWVEGETLFETEEAASRGTIIQYLLSDAGQIQMWPMVKANLKSSDALYFSHGFGIVFHEHTQIVPPPNVDVILVAPKGSGLTVRTHFQAGRGINSSYAIHQDATGRARDRCIATAFAIGSGHLFETTFEREVHSDLTGERCVLMGMLQGAFLAQYEVLRENGHSPSEAYNETIEEALESLYPLVSEKGMDWMYSNCSTTAQRGALDWAPKFHKALKPVIAECYSSVTSGKEAQISIESNSKADYREKLEQELEAVNNQEMWQAGRQLRPLRPENL
;
A
#
# COMPACT_ATOMS: atom_id res chain seq x y z
N MET A 1 -13.81 22.87 5.64
CA MET A 1 -12.34 22.77 5.73
C MET A 1 -11.75 22.14 4.47
N TYR A 2 -12.17 20.94 4.08
CA TYR A 2 -11.65 20.17 2.92
C TYR A 2 -11.73 20.93 1.58
N LYS A 3 -12.86 21.57 1.24
CA LYS A 3 -13.00 22.35 -0.02
C LYS A 3 -11.95 23.45 -0.17
N ARG A 4 -11.71 24.25 0.87
CA ARG A 4 -10.67 25.29 0.83
C ARG A 4 -9.25 24.73 0.66
N GLN A 5 -9.03 23.55 1.20
CA GLN A 5 -7.75 22.84 1.11
C GLN A 5 -7.49 22.36 -0.32
N ILE A 6 -8.49 21.79 -0.98
CA ILE A 6 -8.39 21.37 -2.40
C ILE A 6 -8.21 22.55 -3.33
N GLU A 7 -8.89 23.68 -3.10
CA GLU A 7 -8.68 24.90 -3.88
C GLU A 7 -7.22 25.40 -3.78
N ARG A 8 -6.65 25.39 -2.58
CA ARG A 8 -5.23 25.72 -2.39
C ARG A 8 -4.30 24.74 -3.08
N CYS A 9 -4.61 23.44 -3.04
CA CYS A 9 -3.83 22.43 -3.76
C CYS A 9 -3.88 22.65 -5.28
N ARG A 10 -5.04 23.01 -5.84
CA ARG A 10 -5.17 23.37 -7.26
C ARG A 10 -4.31 24.57 -7.62
N GLU A 11 -4.24 25.59 -6.78
CA GLU A 11 -3.38 26.76 -7.02
C GLU A 11 -1.90 26.37 -7.00
N ILE A 12 -1.47 25.51 -6.05
CA ILE A 12 -0.09 25.04 -5.97
C ILE A 12 0.29 24.21 -7.21
N LEU A 13 -0.63 23.35 -7.67
CA LEU A 13 -0.41 22.38 -8.75
C LEU A 13 -0.93 22.87 -10.11
N LYS A 14 -1.35 24.12 -10.27
CA LYS A 14 -2.00 24.63 -11.49
C LYS A 14 -1.19 24.48 -12.77
N ASP A 15 0.14 24.66 -12.65
CA ASP A 15 1.07 24.56 -13.77
C ASP A 15 1.74 23.19 -13.87
N GLU A 16 1.39 22.28 -12.96
CA GLU A 16 1.95 20.94 -12.92
C GLU A 16 1.13 19.97 -13.78
N THR A 17 1.83 19.03 -14.40
CA THR A 17 1.25 17.85 -15.03
C THR A 17 1.73 16.63 -14.28
N THR A 18 0.84 15.94 -13.62
CA THR A 18 1.20 14.69 -12.92
C THR A 18 1.19 13.53 -13.90
N ALA A 19 2.35 12.94 -14.14
CA ALA A 19 2.51 11.73 -14.93
C ALA A 19 2.62 10.51 -14.01
N ILE A 20 1.63 9.65 -14.03
CA ILE A 20 1.62 8.42 -13.23
C ILE A 20 2.21 7.29 -14.08
N LEU A 21 3.38 6.81 -13.71
CA LEU A 21 4.04 5.67 -14.36
C LEU A 21 3.69 4.39 -13.61
N GLY A 22 2.84 3.58 -14.21
CA GLY A 22 2.28 2.36 -13.63
C GLY A 22 0.80 2.47 -13.26
N TYR A 23 0.03 1.41 -13.52
CA TYR A 23 -1.41 1.35 -13.27
C TYR A 23 -1.78 0.09 -12.45
N GLY A 24 -0.96 -0.15 -11.41
CA GLY A 24 -1.27 -1.07 -10.32
C GLY A 24 -2.32 -0.48 -9.38
N PRO A 25 -2.62 -1.13 -8.24
CA PRO A 25 -3.64 -0.64 -7.31
C PRO A 25 -3.44 0.82 -6.89
N GLN A 26 -2.21 1.24 -6.57
CA GLN A 26 -1.90 2.62 -6.18
C GLN A 26 -2.05 3.58 -7.37
N GLY A 27 -1.44 3.27 -8.52
CA GLY A 27 -1.52 4.15 -9.71
C GLY A 27 -2.95 4.36 -10.18
N LYS A 28 -3.77 3.30 -10.19
CA LYS A 28 -5.20 3.38 -10.50
C LYS A 28 -5.94 4.25 -9.47
N GLY A 29 -5.83 3.92 -8.18
CA GLY A 29 -6.56 4.61 -7.12
C GLY A 29 -6.21 6.10 -7.04
N GLN A 30 -4.93 6.42 -7.02
CA GLN A 30 -4.43 7.80 -6.94
C GLN A 30 -4.80 8.60 -8.21
N GLY A 31 -4.58 8.02 -9.40
CA GLY A 31 -4.86 8.68 -10.66
C GLY A 31 -6.34 9.03 -10.84
N LEU A 32 -7.23 8.09 -10.53
CA LEU A 32 -8.67 8.35 -10.59
C LEU A 32 -9.12 9.40 -9.58
N ASN A 33 -8.56 9.40 -8.35
CA ASN A 33 -8.91 10.39 -7.34
C ASN A 33 -8.46 11.81 -7.75
N MET A 34 -7.26 11.93 -8.32
CA MET A 34 -6.77 13.22 -8.85
C MET A 34 -7.61 13.71 -10.02
N ARG A 35 -7.93 12.83 -10.97
CA ARG A 35 -8.77 13.14 -12.13
C ARG A 35 -10.15 13.63 -11.69
N ASP A 36 -10.81 12.93 -10.77
CA ASP A 36 -12.14 13.28 -10.27
C ASP A 36 -12.15 14.65 -9.53
N GLN A 37 -11.00 15.07 -9.01
CA GLN A 37 -10.81 16.38 -8.39
C GLN A 37 -10.35 17.46 -9.37
N GLY A 38 -10.23 17.15 -10.67
CA GLY A 38 -9.90 18.11 -11.73
C GLY A 38 -8.43 18.52 -11.80
N PHE A 39 -7.51 17.70 -11.29
CA PHE A 39 -6.08 17.88 -11.49
C PHE A 39 -5.65 17.38 -12.87
N LYS A 40 -4.59 17.97 -13.42
CA LYS A 40 -4.02 17.57 -14.70
C LYS A 40 -3.17 16.32 -14.53
N VAL A 41 -3.71 15.18 -14.96
CA VAL A 41 -3.10 13.87 -14.80
C VAL A 41 -3.00 13.16 -16.13
N ILE A 42 -1.87 12.52 -16.38
CA ILE A 42 -1.64 11.61 -17.49
C ILE A 42 -1.09 10.28 -16.97
N ILE A 43 -1.37 9.21 -17.68
CA ILE A 43 -0.93 7.85 -17.33
C ILE A 43 0.12 7.40 -18.33
N GLY A 44 1.22 6.84 -17.83
CA GLY A 44 2.30 6.27 -18.63
C GLY A 44 2.39 4.75 -18.48
N LEU A 45 2.13 4.00 -19.57
CA LEU A 45 2.10 2.54 -19.56
C LEU A 45 2.71 1.96 -20.82
N ARG A 46 3.08 0.69 -20.72
CA ARG A 46 3.31 -0.16 -21.90
C ARG A 46 1.99 -0.77 -22.35
N LYS A 47 1.82 -1.02 -23.64
CA LYS A 47 0.66 -1.76 -24.17
C LYS A 47 0.52 -3.12 -23.46
N GLY A 48 -0.69 -3.52 -23.12
CA GLY A 48 -1.05 -4.75 -22.42
C GLY A 48 -2.13 -4.54 -21.38
N ARG A 49 -2.33 -5.51 -20.48
CA ARG A 49 -3.45 -5.56 -19.51
C ARG A 49 -3.68 -4.27 -18.72
N SER A 50 -2.62 -3.56 -18.32
CA SER A 50 -2.75 -2.30 -17.57
C SER A 50 -3.19 -1.15 -18.46
N TRP A 51 -2.78 -1.17 -19.73
CA TRP A 51 -3.23 -0.23 -20.74
C TRP A 51 -4.73 -0.40 -21.02
N ASP A 52 -5.15 -1.65 -21.24
CA ASP A 52 -6.56 -1.96 -21.52
C ASP A 52 -7.45 -1.53 -20.35
N ARG A 53 -7.04 -1.83 -19.11
CA ARG A 53 -7.75 -1.35 -17.90
C ARG A 53 -7.79 0.17 -17.79
N ALA A 54 -6.76 0.86 -18.21
CA ALA A 54 -6.77 2.32 -18.21
C ALA A 54 -7.79 2.87 -19.22
N LEU A 55 -7.88 2.27 -20.42
CA LEU A 55 -8.92 2.62 -21.40
C LEU A 55 -10.33 2.37 -20.85
N GLU A 56 -10.56 1.21 -20.20
CA GLU A 56 -11.84 0.89 -19.53
C GLU A 56 -12.20 1.91 -18.45
N ASP A 57 -11.22 2.44 -17.71
CA ASP A 57 -11.39 3.46 -16.69
C ASP A 57 -11.54 4.89 -17.30
N GLY A 58 -11.59 5.01 -18.63
CA GLY A 58 -11.85 6.26 -19.35
C GLY A 58 -10.63 7.15 -19.55
N TRP A 59 -9.41 6.62 -19.50
CA TRP A 59 -8.23 7.32 -19.98
C TRP A 59 -8.17 7.24 -21.52
N VAL A 60 -7.74 8.32 -22.17
CA VAL A 60 -7.81 8.47 -23.63
C VAL A 60 -6.39 8.45 -24.23
N GLU A 61 -6.17 7.51 -25.14
CA GLU A 61 -4.88 7.38 -25.87
C GLU A 61 -4.57 8.66 -26.64
N GLY A 62 -3.33 9.15 -26.47
CA GLY A 62 -2.85 10.38 -27.10
C GLY A 62 -3.27 11.67 -26.39
N GLU A 63 -4.18 11.61 -25.38
CA GLU A 63 -4.63 12.78 -24.62
C GLU A 63 -4.24 12.67 -23.13
N THR A 64 -4.61 11.55 -22.49
CA THR A 64 -4.37 11.29 -21.05
C THR A 64 -3.72 9.94 -20.79
N LEU A 65 -3.53 9.11 -21.80
CA LEU A 65 -2.85 7.82 -21.76
C LEU A 65 -1.77 7.79 -22.85
N PHE A 66 -0.53 7.57 -22.43
CA PHE A 66 0.66 7.59 -23.27
C PHE A 66 1.56 6.38 -23.02
N GLU A 67 2.48 6.12 -23.90
CA GLU A 67 3.63 5.25 -23.63
C GLU A 67 4.42 5.80 -22.43
N THR A 68 5.08 4.93 -21.67
CA THR A 68 5.75 5.30 -20.40
C THR A 68 6.76 6.42 -20.57
N GLU A 69 7.58 6.37 -21.64
CA GLU A 69 8.59 7.38 -21.91
C GLU A 69 7.98 8.74 -22.27
N GLU A 70 6.96 8.71 -23.12
CA GLU A 70 6.25 9.94 -23.52
C GLU A 70 5.57 10.60 -22.30
N ALA A 71 4.92 9.82 -21.45
CA ALA A 71 4.32 10.35 -20.22
C ALA A 71 5.39 10.94 -19.30
N ALA A 72 6.53 10.26 -19.10
CA ALA A 72 7.64 10.76 -18.31
C ALA A 72 8.16 12.10 -18.83
N SER A 73 8.29 12.25 -20.15
CA SER A 73 8.77 13.48 -20.78
C SER A 73 7.77 14.66 -20.70
N ARG A 74 6.47 14.37 -20.55
CA ARG A 74 5.39 15.37 -20.48
C ARG A 74 5.08 15.80 -19.04
N GLY A 75 5.37 14.96 -18.05
CA GLY A 75 5.14 15.23 -16.65
C GLY A 75 6.08 16.30 -16.08
N THR A 76 5.62 16.97 -15.03
CA THR A 76 6.43 17.81 -14.14
C THR A 76 6.46 17.25 -12.72
N ILE A 77 5.45 16.44 -12.37
CA ILE A 77 5.47 15.55 -11.20
C ILE A 77 5.37 14.12 -11.72
N ILE A 78 6.43 13.36 -11.57
CA ILE A 78 6.51 11.98 -12.04
C ILE A 78 6.18 11.05 -10.86
N GLN A 79 4.95 10.54 -10.83
CA GLN A 79 4.56 9.52 -9.84
C GLN A 79 5.07 8.15 -10.29
N TYR A 80 6.16 7.70 -9.69
CA TYR A 80 6.86 6.49 -10.06
C TYR A 80 6.26 5.28 -9.34
N LEU A 81 5.08 4.81 -9.80
CA LEU A 81 4.23 3.81 -9.15
C LEU A 81 4.31 2.43 -9.83
N LEU A 82 5.44 2.10 -10.40
CA LEU A 82 5.77 0.74 -10.84
C LEU A 82 6.12 -0.15 -9.63
N SER A 83 6.10 -1.47 -9.83
CA SER A 83 6.72 -2.39 -8.86
C SER A 83 8.22 -2.12 -8.73
N ASP A 84 8.86 -2.52 -7.62
CA ASP A 84 10.27 -2.26 -7.38
C ASP A 84 11.16 -2.76 -8.53
N ALA A 85 10.92 -3.98 -9.01
CA ALA A 85 11.61 -4.50 -10.20
C ALA A 85 11.32 -3.65 -11.45
N GLY A 86 10.10 -3.18 -11.63
CA GLY A 86 9.73 -2.27 -12.71
C GLY A 86 10.42 -0.90 -12.58
N GLN A 87 10.53 -0.38 -11.37
CA GLN A 87 11.29 0.85 -11.11
C GLN A 87 12.76 0.68 -11.47
N ILE A 88 13.40 -0.40 -11.04
CA ILE A 88 14.80 -0.69 -11.38
C ILE A 88 14.98 -0.76 -12.91
N GLN A 89 14.14 -1.53 -13.59
CA GLN A 89 14.20 -1.72 -15.03
C GLN A 89 14.01 -0.42 -15.83
N MET A 90 13.07 0.42 -15.40
CA MET A 90 12.70 1.63 -16.14
C MET A 90 13.49 2.87 -15.72
N TRP A 91 14.30 2.78 -14.65
CA TRP A 91 15.02 3.92 -14.11
C TRP A 91 15.90 4.67 -15.12
N PRO A 92 16.71 4.00 -15.97
CA PRO A 92 17.54 4.73 -16.95
C PRO A 92 16.72 5.62 -17.88
N MET A 93 15.56 5.13 -18.32
CA MET A 93 14.65 5.89 -19.20
C MET A 93 14.00 7.04 -18.44
N VAL A 94 13.46 6.78 -17.22
CA VAL A 94 12.83 7.82 -16.42
C VAL A 94 13.83 8.91 -16.08
N LYS A 95 15.02 8.55 -15.61
CA LYS A 95 16.11 9.48 -15.30
C LYS A 95 16.47 10.38 -16.48
N ALA A 96 16.53 9.83 -17.69
CA ALA A 96 16.86 10.57 -18.92
C ALA A 96 15.78 11.60 -19.30
N ASN A 97 14.54 11.39 -18.88
CA ASN A 97 13.41 12.27 -19.16
C ASN A 97 13.12 13.30 -18.04
N LEU A 98 13.76 13.18 -16.86
CA LEU A 98 13.63 14.16 -15.79
C LEU A 98 14.29 15.48 -16.18
N LYS A 99 13.53 16.56 -16.05
CA LYS A 99 14.00 17.93 -16.30
C LYS A 99 14.33 18.63 -14.99
N SER A 100 15.14 19.69 -15.08
CA SER A 100 15.38 20.55 -13.93
C SER A 100 14.06 21.08 -13.37
N SER A 101 13.92 21.04 -12.08
CA SER A 101 12.74 21.44 -11.32
C SER A 101 11.52 20.51 -11.39
N ASP A 102 11.61 19.35 -12.05
CA ASP A 102 10.60 18.31 -11.91
C ASP A 102 10.57 17.75 -10.47
N ALA A 103 9.48 17.08 -10.12
CA ALA A 103 9.38 16.33 -8.88
C ALA A 103 9.23 14.85 -9.18
N LEU A 104 10.12 14.04 -8.59
CA LEU A 104 10.02 12.60 -8.59
C LEU A 104 9.29 12.14 -7.33
N TYR A 105 8.15 11.49 -7.51
CA TYR A 105 7.25 11.11 -6.44
C TYR A 105 7.22 9.58 -6.25
N PHE A 106 7.21 9.17 -5.00
CA PHE A 106 7.06 7.78 -4.58
C PHE A 106 5.89 7.62 -3.61
N SER A 107 5.23 6.45 -3.63
CA SER A 107 4.28 6.03 -2.58
C SER A 107 4.89 5.01 -1.61
N HIS A 108 6.11 4.56 -1.87
CA HIS A 108 6.95 3.74 -1.01
C HIS A 108 8.40 4.03 -1.34
N GLY A 109 9.21 4.27 -0.30
CA GLY A 109 10.57 4.78 -0.48
C GLY A 109 11.63 3.75 -0.85
N PHE A 110 11.25 2.49 -1.13
CA PHE A 110 12.13 1.34 -1.36
C PHE A 110 13.28 1.65 -2.34
N GLY A 111 12.95 2.18 -3.51
CA GLY A 111 13.93 2.46 -4.56
C GLY A 111 15.03 3.43 -4.13
N ILE A 112 14.69 4.41 -3.31
CA ILE A 112 15.61 5.44 -2.80
C ILE A 112 16.42 4.93 -1.61
N VAL A 113 15.76 4.27 -0.65
CA VAL A 113 16.43 3.80 0.59
C VAL A 113 17.44 2.70 0.31
N PHE A 114 17.09 1.78 -0.60
CA PHE A 114 17.98 0.68 -0.99
C PHE A 114 18.69 0.95 -2.32
N HIS A 115 19.11 2.20 -2.54
CA HIS A 115 19.75 2.62 -3.80
C HIS A 115 21.01 1.82 -4.15
N GLU A 116 21.71 1.23 -3.20
CA GLU A 116 22.84 0.34 -3.44
C GLU A 116 22.43 -0.90 -4.25
N HIS A 117 21.20 -1.39 -4.04
CA HIS A 117 20.65 -2.54 -4.78
C HIS A 117 19.86 -2.10 -6.01
N THR A 118 19.14 -0.99 -5.94
CA THR A 118 18.23 -0.54 -7.01
C THR A 118 18.89 0.34 -8.06
N GLN A 119 20.00 0.99 -7.72
CA GLN A 119 20.69 2.01 -8.52
C GLN A 119 19.82 3.23 -8.85
N ILE A 120 18.73 3.44 -8.09
CA ILE A 120 17.86 4.60 -8.26
C ILE A 120 18.43 5.79 -7.50
N VAL A 121 19.18 6.62 -8.22
CA VAL A 121 19.81 7.83 -7.71
C VAL A 121 19.29 9.02 -8.52
N PRO A 122 18.37 9.83 -7.96
CA PRO A 122 17.81 11.00 -8.61
C PRO A 122 18.86 12.07 -8.92
N PRO A 123 18.68 12.84 -10.02
CA PRO A 123 19.52 14.00 -10.29
C PRO A 123 19.38 15.07 -9.19
N PRO A 124 20.44 15.88 -8.91
CA PRO A 124 20.41 16.86 -7.82
C PRO A 124 19.49 18.07 -8.08
N ASN A 125 19.00 18.23 -9.30
CA ASN A 125 18.17 19.36 -9.74
C ASN A 125 16.68 19.05 -9.81
N VAL A 126 16.22 17.95 -9.21
CA VAL A 126 14.79 17.58 -9.10
C VAL A 126 14.38 17.49 -7.64
N ASP A 127 13.09 17.73 -7.35
CA ASP A 127 12.54 17.41 -6.04
C ASP A 127 12.32 15.90 -5.92
N VAL A 128 12.51 15.33 -4.72
CA VAL A 128 12.20 13.92 -4.45
C VAL A 128 11.28 13.85 -3.25
N ILE A 129 10.05 13.43 -3.48
CA ILE A 129 8.95 13.48 -2.51
C ILE A 129 8.27 12.13 -2.36
N LEU A 130 7.69 11.90 -1.20
CA LEU A 130 6.96 10.69 -0.88
C LEU A 130 5.60 11.03 -0.28
N VAL A 131 4.57 10.35 -0.75
CA VAL A 131 3.29 10.24 -0.05
C VAL A 131 2.89 8.77 -0.03
N ALA A 132 2.87 8.17 1.14
CA ALA A 132 2.54 6.76 1.34
C ALA A 132 1.18 6.62 2.03
N PRO A 133 0.09 6.35 1.28
CA PRO A 133 -1.20 6.04 1.85
C PRO A 133 -1.13 4.75 2.68
N LYS A 134 -1.66 4.78 3.91
CA LYS A 134 -1.67 3.62 4.81
C LYS A 134 -2.86 2.71 4.51
N GLY A 135 -2.77 2.04 3.37
CA GLY A 135 -3.75 1.09 2.87
C GLY A 135 -3.55 0.72 1.40
N SER A 136 -4.28 -0.29 0.96
CA SER A 136 -4.23 -0.73 -0.44
C SER A 136 -4.74 0.36 -1.40
N GLY A 137 -4.29 0.33 -2.65
CA GLY A 137 -4.80 1.26 -3.67
C GLY A 137 -6.31 1.16 -3.89
N LEU A 138 -6.91 -0.01 -3.62
CA LEU A 138 -8.36 -0.18 -3.62
C LEU A 138 -9.02 0.65 -2.51
N THR A 139 -8.51 0.57 -1.29
CA THR A 139 -9.05 1.34 -0.15
C THR A 139 -8.80 2.84 -0.30
N VAL A 140 -7.70 3.27 -0.91
CA VAL A 140 -7.48 4.67 -1.30
C VAL A 140 -8.64 5.17 -2.17
N ARG A 141 -9.06 4.38 -3.17
CA ARG A 141 -10.16 4.74 -4.07
C ARG A 141 -11.52 4.68 -3.39
N THR A 142 -11.85 3.59 -2.71
CA THR A 142 -13.17 3.40 -2.09
C THR A 142 -13.44 4.37 -0.95
N HIS A 143 -12.42 4.67 -0.12
CA HIS A 143 -12.57 5.68 0.92
C HIS A 143 -12.79 7.08 0.35
N PHE A 144 -12.06 7.44 -0.70
CA PHE A 144 -12.26 8.70 -1.39
C PHE A 144 -13.70 8.83 -1.94
N GLN A 145 -14.19 7.81 -2.64
CA GLN A 145 -15.55 7.77 -3.16
C GLN A 145 -16.63 7.86 -2.06
N ALA A 146 -16.34 7.30 -0.89
CA ALA A 146 -17.20 7.40 0.29
C ALA A 146 -17.09 8.75 1.04
N GLY A 147 -16.38 9.73 0.48
CA GLY A 147 -16.15 11.02 1.13
C GLY A 147 -15.24 10.96 2.36
N ARG A 148 -14.49 9.88 2.51
CA ARG A 148 -13.46 9.69 3.55
C ARG A 148 -12.08 9.80 2.90
N GLY A 149 -11.05 10.08 3.72
CA GLY A 149 -9.66 10.00 3.29
C GLY A 149 -8.95 8.84 4.00
N ILE A 150 -7.84 8.38 3.41
CA ILE A 150 -6.94 7.45 4.08
C ILE A 150 -5.77 8.23 4.69
N ASN A 151 -5.32 7.83 5.88
CA ASN A 151 -4.13 8.45 6.48
C ASN A 151 -2.91 8.18 5.60
N SER A 152 -2.07 9.18 5.43
CA SER A 152 -0.86 9.05 4.61
C SER A 152 0.33 9.68 5.33
N SER A 153 1.46 9.02 5.28
CA SER A 153 2.73 9.66 5.63
C SER A 153 3.26 10.44 4.43
N TYR A 154 4.02 11.50 4.69
CA TYR A 154 4.73 12.24 3.66
C TYR A 154 6.18 12.52 4.07
N ALA A 155 7.07 12.59 3.09
CA ALA A 155 8.47 12.89 3.31
C ALA A 155 9.08 13.64 2.13
N ILE A 156 10.09 14.46 2.43
CA ILE A 156 10.91 15.14 1.45
C ILE A 156 12.33 14.55 1.55
N HIS A 157 12.79 13.90 0.49
CA HIS A 157 14.16 13.40 0.40
C HIS A 157 15.10 14.47 -0.15
N GLN A 158 14.62 15.22 -1.18
CA GLN A 158 15.39 16.27 -1.84
C GLN A 158 14.47 17.43 -2.20
N ASP A 159 14.89 18.64 -1.88
CA ASP A 159 14.19 19.89 -2.22
C ASP A 159 15.13 20.76 -3.07
N ALA A 160 15.10 20.55 -4.38
CA ALA A 160 15.92 21.28 -5.34
C ALA A 160 15.31 22.65 -5.72
N THR A 161 13.99 22.77 -5.55
CA THR A 161 13.23 23.94 -6.01
C THR A 161 12.83 24.90 -4.88
N GLY A 162 12.94 24.50 -3.62
CA GLY A 162 12.34 25.15 -2.46
C GLY A 162 10.81 24.97 -2.38
N ARG A 163 10.22 24.13 -3.23
CA ARG A 163 8.77 23.88 -3.33
C ARG A 163 8.37 22.42 -3.05
N ALA A 164 9.34 21.54 -2.78
CA ALA A 164 9.08 20.12 -2.63
C ALA A 164 8.00 19.82 -1.58
N ARG A 165 8.04 20.53 -0.43
CA ARG A 165 7.02 20.36 0.63
C ARG A 165 5.62 20.74 0.17
N ASP A 166 5.46 21.86 -0.49
CA ASP A 166 4.15 22.32 -0.96
C ASP A 166 3.59 21.37 -2.03
N ARG A 167 4.42 20.95 -2.99
CA ARG A 167 4.07 19.95 -4.00
C ARG A 167 3.66 18.62 -3.37
N CYS A 168 4.44 18.15 -2.39
CA CYS A 168 4.18 16.89 -1.68
C CYS A 168 2.83 16.92 -0.97
N ILE A 169 2.57 17.94 -0.17
CA ILE A 169 1.31 18.10 0.59
C ILE A 169 0.12 18.29 -0.35
N ALA A 170 0.27 19.11 -1.40
CA ALA A 170 -0.79 19.32 -2.38
C ALA A 170 -1.13 18.02 -3.13
N THR A 171 -0.12 17.24 -3.53
CA THR A 171 -0.31 15.94 -4.16
C THR A 171 -0.96 14.94 -3.20
N ALA A 172 -0.59 14.94 -1.91
CA ALA A 172 -1.21 14.09 -0.92
C ALA A 172 -2.73 14.30 -0.82
N PHE A 173 -3.21 15.54 -0.80
CA PHE A 173 -4.64 15.80 -0.83
C PHE A 173 -5.27 15.52 -2.19
N ALA A 174 -4.55 15.76 -3.27
CA ALA A 174 -5.02 15.48 -4.63
C ALA A 174 -5.27 13.97 -4.84
N ILE A 175 -4.47 13.09 -4.25
CA ILE A 175 -4.70 11.63 -4.31
C ILE A 175 -5.78 11.14 -3.33
N GLY A 176 -6.36 12.02 -2.51
CA GLY A 176 -7.44 11.70 -1.59
C GLY A 176 -7.01 11.33 -0.17
N SER A 177 -5.83 11.75 0.27
CA SER A 177 -5.40 11.54 1.67
C SER A 177 -6.28 12.29 2.66
N GLY A 178 -6.53 11.69 3.81
CA GLY A 178 -7.21 12.30 4.95
C GLY A 178 -6.23 13.04 5.86
N HIS A 179 -5.80 12.39 6.94
CA HIS A 179 -4.77 12.93 7.83
C HIS A 179 -3.37 12.69 7.27
N LEU A 180 -2.53 13.72 7.32
CA LEU A 180 -1.13 13.66 6.90
C LEU A 180 -0.20 13.73 8.12
N PHE A 181 0.83 12.89 8.14
CA PHE A 181 1.89 12.96 9.14
C PHE A 181 3.27 12.87 8.49
N GLU A 182 4.21 13.64 9.02
CA GLU A 182 5.57 13.74 8.48
C GLU A 182 6.42 12.54 8.91
N THR A 183 7.26 12.07 7.99
CA THR A 183 8.21 10.98 8.21
C THR A 183 9.49 11.23 7.38
N THR A 184 10.35 10.22 7.29
CA THR A 184 11.48 10.16 6.35
C THR A 184 11.31 8.95 5.43
N PHE A 185 11.98 8.94 4.27
CA PHE A 185 11.98 7.78 3.37
C PHE A 185 12.39 6.50 4.09
N GLU A 186 13.46 6.54 4.88
CA GLU A 186 13.94 5.39 5.64
C GLU A 186 12.93 4.88 6.67
N ARG A 187 12.35 5.79 7.48
CA ARG A 187 11.35 5.40 8.49
C ARG A 187 10.11 4.84 7.86
N GLU A 188 9.66 5.41 6.76
CA GLU A 188 8.51 4.90 6.00
C GLU A 188 8.78 3.47 5.54
N VAL A 189 9.89 3.25 4.82
CA VAL A 189 10.24 1.93 4.29
C VAL A 189 10.41 0.90 5.40
N HIS A 190 11.13 1.24 6.47
CA HIS A 190 11.36 0.32 7.58
C HIS A 190 10.07 -0.06 8.30
N SER A 191 9.17 0.90 8.54
CA SER A 191 7.89 0.62 9.20
C SER A 191 6.92 -0.11 8.29
N ASP A 192 6.86 0.23 7.01
CA ASP A 192 5.95 -0.36 6.04
C ASP A 192 6.31 -1.83 5.78
N LEU A 193 7.56 -2.12 5.42
CA LEU A 193 8.02 -3.48 5.21
C LEU A 193 7.89 -4.36 6.47
N THR A 194 8.13 -3.80 7.65
CA THR A 194 7.92 -4.51 8.92
C THR A 194 6.43 -4.77 9.15
N GLY A 195 5.59 -3.77 8.90
CA GLY A 195 4.14 -3.88 9.06
C GLY A 195 3.54 -4.99 8.20
N GLU A 196 3.92 -5.04 6.92
CA GLU A 196 3.44 -6.06 5.97
C GLU A 196 3.83 -7.48 6.40
N ARG A 197 5.07 -7.67 6.85
CA ARG A 197 5.58 -8.98 7.31
C ARG A 197 4.99 -9.40 8.64
N CYS A 198 4.67 -8.42 9.47
CA CYS A 198 4.13 -8.64 10.82
C CYS A 198 2.60 -8.49 10.84
N VAL A 199 2.09 -7.54 11.62
CA VAL A 199 0.68 -7.43 12.03
C VAL A 199 -0.28 -7.26 10.85
N LEU A 200 0.14 -6.62 9.76
CA LEU A 200 -0.77 -6.33 8.65
C LEU A 200 -1.10 -7.57 7.80
N MET A 201 -0.14 -8.48 7.58
CA MET A 201 -0.35 -9.65 6.73
C MET A 201 0.33 -10.91 7.25
N GLY A 202 1.67 -10.96 7.35
CA GLY A 202 2.40 -12.20 7.62
C GLY A 202 2.07 -12.82 8.97
N MET A 203 2.16 -12.04 10.05
CA MET A 203 1.79 -12.50 11.40
C MET A 203 0.30 -12.80 11.51
N LEU A 204 -0.55 -11.99 10.87
CA LEU A 204 -2.01 -12.19 10.90
C LEU A 204 -2.37 -13.55 10.29
N GLN A 205 -1.84 -13.85 9.10
CA GLN A 205 -2.01 -15.16 8.45
C GLN A 205 -1.51 -16.30 9.34
N GLY A 206 -0.30 -16.15 9.92
CA GLY A 206 0.28 -17.16 10.81
C GLY A 206 -0.53 -17.37 12.09
N ALA A 207 -1.04 -16.31 12.69
CA ALA A 207 -1.87 -16.39 13.90
C ALA A 207 -3.22 -17.07 13.63
N PHE A 208 -3.87 -16.72 12.51
CA PHE A 208 -5.12 -17.37 12.10
C PHE A 208 -4.90 -18.87 11.86
N LEU A 209 -3.86 -19.22 11.12
CA LEU A 209 -3.56 -20.61 10.82
C LEU A 209 -3.28 -21.40 12.10
N ALA A 210 -2.44 -20.90 12.99
CA ALA A 210 -2.09 -21.56 14.24
C ALA A 210 -3.32 -21.81 15.13
N GLN A 211 -4.20 -20.82 15.29
CA GLN A 211 -5.42 -21.02 16.08
C GLN A 211 -6.39 -21.99 15.40
N TYR A 212 -6.56 -21.88 14.09
CA TYR A 212 -7.40 -22.78 13.30
C TYR A 212 -6.94 -24.24 13.46
N GLU A 213 -5.66 -24.51 13.27
CA GLU A 213 -5.08 -25.86 13.40
C GLU A 213 -5.29 -26.43 14.81
N VAL A 214 -5.01 -25.65 15.86
CA VAL A 214 -5.23 -26.10 17.25
C VAL A 214 -6.70 -26.46 17.49
N LEU A 215 -7.66 -25.68 16.98
CA LEU A 215 -9.09 -26.03 17.11
C LEU A 215 -9.41 -27.31 16.35
N ARG A 216 -8.90 -27.48 15.12
CA ARG A 216 -9.09 -28.70 14.32
C ARG A 216 -8.52 -29.93 14.99
N GLU A 217 -7.32 -29.84 15.56
CA GLU A 217 -6.66 -30.91 16.31
C GLU A 217 -7.46 -31.33 17.56
N ASN A 218 -8.25 -30.42 18.13
CA ASN A 218 -9.09 -30.68 19.28
C ASN A 218 -10.56 -31.01 18.89
N GLY A 219 -10.82 -31.35 17.63
CA GLY A 219 -12.07 -31.95 17.18
C GLY A 219 -13.15 -30.94 16.74
N HIS A 220 -12.85 -29.63 16.70
CA HIS A 220 -13.77 -28.65 16.13
C HIS A 220 -13.92 -28.85 14.62
N SER A 221 -15.13 -28.66 14.11
CA SER A 221 -15.39 -28.73 12.66
C SER A 221 -14.67 -27.58 11.90
N PRO A 222 -14.41 -27.72 10.60
CA PRO A 222 -13.84 -26.62 9.81
C PRO A 222 -14.65 -25.31 9.89
N SER A 223 -15.97 -25.42 9.95
CA SER A 223 -16.87 -24.28 10.09
C SER A 223 -16.72 -23.59 11.45
N GLU A 224 -16.71 -24.35 12.56
CA GLU A 224 -16.49 -23.79 13.89
C GLU A 224 -15.12 -23.10 13.99
N ALA A 225 -14.05 -23.82 13.60
CA ALA A 225 -12.70 -23.29 13.66
C ALA A 225 -12.55 -22.01 12.83
N TYR A 226 -13.17 -21.92 11.66
CA TYR A 226 -13.14 -20.71 10.83
C TYR A 226 -13.90 -19.54 11.46
N ASN A 227 -15.12 -19.78 11.94
CA ASN A 227 -15.94 -18.73 12.56
C ASN A 227 -15.26 -18.14 13.79
N GLU A 228 -14.76 -18.98 14.69
CA GLU A 228 -14.11 -18.58 15.95
C GLU A 228 -12.71 -17.96 15.76
N THR A 229 -12.12 -18.08 14.57
CA THR A 229 -10.77 -17.58 14.31
C THR A 229 -10.81 -16.35 13.42
N ILE A 230 -11.50 -16.42 12.29
CA ILE A 230 -11.37 -15.43 11.20
C ILE A 230 -12.65 -14.61 11.07
N GLU A 231 -13.80 -15.27 10.95
CA GLU A 231 -15.06 -14.59 10.61
C GLU A 231 -15.45 -13.59 11.69
N GLU A 232 -15.50 -14.03 12.94
CA GLU A 232 -15.85 -13.16 14.07
C GLU A 232 -14.82 -12.03 14.26
N ALA A 233 -13.52 -12.34 14.08
CA ALA A 233 -12.48 -11.33 14.20
C ALA A 233 -12.65 -10.21 13.16
N LEU A 234 -12.79 -10.57 11.89
CA LEU A 234 -12.76 -9.61 10.79
C LEU A 234 -14.09 -8.88 10.59
N GLU A 235 -15.21 -9.57 10.77
CA GLU A 235 -16.53 -8.99 10.50
C GLU A 235 -17.16 -8.30 11.72
N SER A 236 -16.78 -8.72 12.92
CA SER A 236 -17.40 -8.22 14.15
C SER A 236 -16.44 -7.42 15.03
N LEU A 237 -15.31 -8.01 15.43
CA LEU A 237 -14.48 -7.44 16.49
C LEU A 237 -13.50 -6.37 15.99
N TYR A 238 -12.76 -6.61 14.92
CA TYR A 238 -11.75 -5.65 14.44
C TYR A 238 -12.34 -4.33 13.93
N PRO A 239 -13.52 -4.29 13.29
CA PRO A 239 -14.19 -3.02 12.99
C PRO A 239 -14.48 -2.18 14.24
N LEU A 240 -14.91 -2.80 15.34
CA LEU A 240 -15.13 -2.11 16.62
C LEU A 240 -13.83 -1.63 17.25
N VAL A 241 -12.79 -2.43 17.21
CA VAL A 241 -11.45 -2.01 17.66
C VAL A 241 -10.94 -0.82 16.84
N SER A 242 -11.16 -0.84 15.53
CA SER A 242 -10.79 0.28 14.64
C SER A 242 -11.55 1.57 14.97
N GLU A 243 -12.82 1.46 15.33
CA GLU A 243 -13.67 2.63 15.62
C GLU A 243 -13.47 3.17 17.03
N LYS A 244 -13.33 2.29 18.01
CA LYS A 244 -13.46 2.65 19.43
C LYS A 244 -12.25 2.34 20.31
N GLY A 245 -11.30 1.52 19.81
CA GLY A 245 -10.12 1.09 20.57
C GLY A 245 -10.29 -0.24 21.30
N MET A 246 -9.17 -0.81 21.73
CA MET A 246 -9.12 -2.14 22.35
C MET A 246 -9.69 -2.14 23.78
N ASP A 247 -9.49 -1.07 24.53
CA ASP A 247 -10.02 -0.91 25.88
C ASP A 247 -11.56 -0.87 25.88
N TRP A 248 -12.15 -0.15 24.92
CA TRP A 248 -13.59 -0.15 24.71
C TRP A 248 -14.10 -1.54 24.34
N MET A 249 -13.39 -2.21 23.42
CA MET A 249 -13.73 -3.57 23.01
C MET A 249 -13.78 -4.51 24.21
N TYR A 250 -12.74 -4.51 25.04
CA TYR A 250 -12.70 -5.34 26.25
C TYR A 250 -13.87 -5.01 27.22
N SER A 251 -14.13 -3.73 27.47
CA SER A 251 -15.16 -3.31 28.40
C SER A 251 -16.59 -3.65 27.96
N ASN A 252 -16.79 -3.94 26.68
CA ASN A 252 -18.08 -4.31 26.10
C ASN A 252 -18.25 -5.82 25.83
N CYS A 253 -17.27 -6.64 26.23
CA CYS A 253 -17.38 -8.09 26.21
C CYS A 253 -17.81 -8.67 27.57
N SER A 254 -18.09 -9.97 27.61
CA SER A 254 -18.36 -10.67 28.87
C SER A 254 -17.16 -10.60 29.81
N THR A 255 -17.38 -10.68 31.11
CA THR A 255 -16.27 -10.68 32.09
C THR A 255 -15.31 -11.84 31.91
N THR A 256 -15.77 -12.96 31.41
CA THR A 256 -14.96 -14.14 31.07
C THR A 256 -14.03 -13.81 29.89
N ALA A 257 -14.55 -13.22 28.82
CA ALA A 257 -13.75 -12.80 27.66
C ALA A 257 -12.73 -11.73 28.06
N GLN A 258 -13.15 -10.71 28.81
CA GLN A 258 -12.24 -9.67 29.32
C GLN A 258 -11.07 -10.29 30.10
N ARG A 259 -11.35 -11.17 31.05
CA ARG A 259 -10.31 -11.76 31.89
C ARG A 259 -9.36 -12.62 31.05
N GLY A 260 -9.91 -13.47 30.19
CA GLY A 260 -9.14 -14.30 29.29
C GLY A 260 -8.19 -13.49 28.40
N ALA A 261 -8.72 -12.48 27.74
CA ALA A 261 -7.93 -11.61 26.87
C ALA A 261 -6.80 -10.88 27.62
N LEU A 262 -7.10 -10.29 28.79
CA LEU A 262 -6.11 -9.61 29.61
C LEU A 262 -5.01 -10.56 30.15
N ASP A 263 -5.33 -11.80 30.43
CA ASP A 263 -4.35 -12.79 30.92
C ASP A 263 -3.46 -13.35 29.80
N TRP A 264 -3.98 -13.45 28.59
CA TRP A 264 -3.24 -14.04 27.48
C TRP A 264 -2.47 -13.01 26.64
N ALA A 265 -2.92 -11.77 26.55
CA ALA A 265 -2.22 -10.71 25.78
C ALA A 265 -0.74 -10.57 26.18
N PRO A 266 -0.33 -10.58 27.48
CA PRO A 266 1.09 -10.52 27.84
C PRO A 266 1.91 -11.74 27.38
N LYS A 267 1.28 -12.92 27.28
CA LYS A 267 1.95 -14.13 26.79
C LYS A 267 2.26 -14.02 25.29
N PHE A 268 1.26 -13.58 24.50
CA PHE A 268 1.46 -13.32 23.07
C PHE A 268 2.49 -12.22 22.84
N HIS A 269 2.42 -11.10 23.59
CA HIS A 269 3.43 -10.05 23.50
C HIS A 269 4.85 -10.60 23.73
N LYS A 270 5.03 -11.42 24.77
CA LYS A 270 6.34 -12.03 25.08
C LYS A 270 6.84 -12.93 23.96
N ALA A 271 5.94 -13.71 23.33
CA ALA A 271 6.28 -14.63 22.24
C ALA A 271 6.58 -13.90 20.93
N LEU A 272 5.78 -12.89 20.58
CA LEU A 272 5.86 -12.20 19.29
C LEU A 272 6.97 -11.16 19.23
N LYS A 273 7.26 -10.43 20.33
CA LYS A 273 8.24 -9.34 20.32
C LYS A 273 9.61 -9.74 19.78
N PRO A 274 10.23 -10.90 20.15
CA PRO A 274 11.50 -11.31 19.58
C PRO A 274 11.45 -11.53 18.06
N VAL A 275 10.40 -12.18 17.56
CA VAL A 275 10.22 -12.46 16.12
C VAL A 275 10.04 -11.17 15.33
N ILE A 276 9.25 -10.22 15.85
CA ILE A 276 9.07 -8.90 15.24
C ILE A 276 10.39 -8.10 15.24
N ALA A 277 11.20 -8.19 16.30
CA ALA A 277 12.49 -7.55 16.36
C ALA A 277 13.49 -8.15 15.35
N GLU A 278 13.46 -9.47 15.15
CA GLU A 278 14.24 -10.14 14.10
C GLU A 278 13.82 -9.67 12.71
N CYS A 279 12.51 -9.61 12.44
CA CYS A 279 11.98 -9.08 11.19
C CYS A 279 12.43 -7.64 10.94
N TYR A 280 12.32 -6.76 11.94
CA TYR A 280 12.76 -5.37 11.84
C TYR A 280 14.27 -5.27 11.53
N SER A 281 15.09 -6.09 12.17
CA SER A 281 16.55 -6.14 11.91
C SER A 281 16.85 -6.62 10.48
N SER A 282 16.11 -7.62 9.99
CA SER A 282 16.22 -8.10 8.61
C SER A 282 15.84 -7.03 7.59
N VAL A 283 14.77 -6.26 7.86
CA VAL A 283 14.35 -5.13 7.02
C VAL A 283 15.41 -4.03 7.00
N THR A 284 15.84 -3.57 8.15
CA THR A 284 16.78 -2.44 8.26
C THR A 284 18.18 -2.74 7.72
N SER A 285 18.59 -4.00 7.73
CA SER A 285 19.86 -4.46 7.12
C SER A 285 19.84 -4.51 5.59
N GLY A 286 18.67 -4.31 4.94
CA GLY A 286 18.50 -4.45 3.49
C GLY A 286 18.37 -5.91 3.00
N LYS A 287 18.44 -6.90 3.91
CA LYS A 287 18.31 -8.32 3.54
C LYS A 287 16.96 -8.61 2.87
N GLU A 288 15.88 -8.07 3.42
CA GLU A 288 14.54 -8.23 2.85
C GLU A 288 14.39 -7.60 1.46
N ALA A 289 15.05 -6.45 1.26
CA ALA A 289 15.10 -5.79 -0.05
C ALA A 289 15.83 -6.65 -1.08
N GLN A 290 16.98 -7.19 -0.71
CA GLN A 290 17.74 -8.09 -1.58
C GLN A 290 16.93 -9.33 -1.97
N ILE A 291 16.30 -10.01 -1.00
CA ILE A 291 15.44 -11.18 -1.25
C ILE A 291 14.32 -10.83 -2.25
N SER A 292 13.66 -9.69 -2.06
CA SER A 292 12.57 -9.24 -2.95
C SER A 292 13.07 -9.00 -4.36
N ILE A 293 14.17 -8.27 -4.53
CA ILE A 293 14.76 -7.98 -5.84
C ILE A 293 15.20 -9.27 -6.55
N GLU A 294 15.92 -10.15 -5.86
CA GLU A 294 16.37 -11.42 -6.41
C GLU A 294 15.21 -12.32 -6.84
N SER A 295 14.16 -12.39 -6.02
CA SER A 295 12.97 -13.16 -6.33
C SER A 295 12.26 -12.61 -7.57
N ASN A 296 12.00 -11.30 -7.59
CA ASN A 296 11.26 -10.63 -8.65
C ASN A 296 12.01 -10.55 -9.99
N SER A 297 13.34 -10.75 -9.97
CA SER A 297 14.18 -10.74 -11.16
C SER A 297 14.19 -12.07 -11.91
N LYS A 298 13.67 -13.15 -11.32
CA LYS A 298 13.64 -14.48 -11.93
C LYS A 298 12.60 -14.55 -13.04
N ALA A 299 12.95 -15.24 -14.14
CA ALA A 299 12.05 -15.40 -15.29
C ALA A 299 10.74 -16.12 -14.92
N ASP A 300 10.81 -17.05 -13.97
CA ASP A 300 9.70 -17.87 -13.47
C ASP A 300 8.99 -17.26 -12.25
N TYR A 301 9.32 -16.01 -11.88
CA TYR A 301 8.78 -15.35 -10.70
C TYR A 301 7.25 -15.41 -10.61
N ARG A 302 6.56 -15.08 -11.71
CA ARG A 302 5.08 -15.03 -11.70
C ARG A 302 4.46 -16.41 -11.50
N GLU A 303 5.03 -17.42 -12.12
CA GLU A 303 4.57 -18.81 -11.98
C GLU A 303 4.76 -19.31 -10.54
N LYS A 304 5.92 -19.04 -9.94
CA LYS A 304 6.19 -19.38 -8.55
C LYS A 304 5.27 -18.66 -7.57
N LEU A 305 5.08 -17.37 -7.76
CA LEU A 305 4.15 -16.60 -6.92
C LEU A 305 2.71 -17.15 -7.02
N GLU A 306 2.26 -17.50 -8.23
CA GLU A 306 0.93 -18.10 -8.43
C GLU A 306 0.80 -19.44 -7.69
N GLN A 307 1.83 -20.29 -7.75
CA GLN A 307 1.87 -21.56 -7.00
C GLN A 307 1.84 -21.34 -5.48
N GLU A 308 2.58 -20.38 -4.96
CA GLU A 308 2.58 -20.03 -3.53
C GLU A 308 1.22 -19.47 -3.08
N LEU A 309 0.61 -18.59 -3.87
CA LEU A 309 -0.73 -18.06 -3.59
C LEU A 309 -1.80 -19.16 -3.66
N GLU A 310 -1.67 -20.10 -4.58
CA GLU A 310 -2.56 -21.24 -4.68
C GLU A 310 -2.40 -22.18 -3.48
N ALA A 311 -1.18 -22.38 -2.99
CA ALA A 311 -0.95 -23.15 -1.77
C ALA A 311 -1.65 -22.54 -0.55
N VAL A 312 -1.56 -21.20 -0.39
CA VAL A 312 -2.33 -20.48 0.65
C VAL A 312 -3.84 -20.65 0.44
N ASN A 313 -4.32 -20.45 -0.78
CA ASN A 313 -5.73 -20.58 -1.13
C ASN A 313 -6.28 -22.00 -0.89
N ASN A 314 -5.43 -23.02 -0.96
CA ASN A 314 -5.80 -24.43 -0.76
C ASN A 314 -5.71 -24.87 0.72
N GLN A 315 -5.28 -24.04 1.65
CA GLN A 315 -5.40 -24.34 3.07
C GLN A 315 -6.86 -24.56 3.46
N GLU A 316 -7.14 -25.58 4.29
CA GLU A 316 -8.51 -25.94 4.73
C GLU A 316 -9.24 -24.73 5.31
N MET A 317 -8.55 -23.88 6.07
CA MET A 317 -9.06 -22.65 6.65
C MET A 317 -9.68 -21.73 5.59
N TRP A 318 -8.95 -21.46 4.49
CA TRP A 318 -9.47 -20.59 3.42
C TRP A 318 -10.51 -21.28 2.54
N GLN A 319 -10.47 -22.61 2.44
CA GLN A 319 -11.52 -23.39 1.78
C GLN A 319 -12.84 -23.32 2.57
N ALA A 320 -12.79 -23.46 3.90
CA ALA A 320 -13.95 -23.27 4.76
C ALA A 320 -14.54 -21.85 4.59
N GLY A 321 -13.70 -20.82 4.58
CA GLY A 321 -14.13 -19.45 4.37
C GLY A 321 -14.80 -19.19 3.01
N ARG A 322 -14.35 -19.85 1.94
CA ARG A 322 -15.02 -19.75 0.62
C ARG A 322 -16.43 -20.32 0.62
N GLN A 323 -16.68 -21.34 1.45
CA GLN A 323 -18.02 -21.92 1.57
C GLN A 323 -18.93 -21.09 2.49
N LEU A 324 -18.38 -20.41 3.47
CA LEU A 324 -19.12 -19.67 4.49
C LEU A 324 -19.48 -18.24 4.05
N ARG A 325 -18.54 -17.51 3.45
CA ARG A 325 -18.77 -16.11 3.01
C ARG A 325 -20.00 -15.89 2.11
N PRO A 326 -20.33 -16.79 1.14
CA PRO A 326 -21.55 -16.64 0.36
C PRO A 326 -22.85 -16.79 1.17
N LEU A 327 -22.77 -17.38 2.38
CA LEU A 327 -23.93 -17.59 3.25
C LEU A 327 -24.25 -16.37 4.15
N ARG A 328 -23.43 -15.33 4.09
CA ARG A 328 -23.71 -14.07 4.79
C ARG A 328 -24.99 -13.44 4.23
N PRO A 329 -25.86 -12.87 5.09
CA PRO A 329 -27.13 -12.30 4.64
C PRO A 329 -27.00 -11.25 3.52
N GLU A 330 -25.96 -10.44 3.53
CA GLU A 330 -25.70 -9.42 2.51
C GLU A 330 -25.27 -10.00 1.15
N ASN A 331 -24.96 -11.29 1.10
CA ASN A 331 -24.57 -12.01 -0.13
C ASN A 331 -25.70 -12.94 -0.66
N LEU A 332 -26.83 -13.04 0.06
CA LEU A 332 -28.01 -13.78 -0.32
C LEU A 332 -29.02 -12.89 -1.05
#